data_cbc1e2f832f1b02bbbe79c5e96ad5d31
#
_entry.id   cbc1e2f832f1b02bbbe79c5e96ad5d31
#
_cell.length_a   1.000
_cell.length_b   1.000
_cell.length_c   1.000
_cell.angle_alpha   90.00
_cell.angle_beta   90.00
_cell.angle_gamma   90.00
#
_symmetry.space_group_name_H-M   'P 1'
#
loop_
_entity.id
_entity.type
_entity.pdbx_description
1 polymer ?
#
loop_
_entity_poly.entity_id
_entity_poly.type
_entity_poly.pdbx_seq_one_letter_code
_entity_poly.pdbx_strand_id
1 'polypeptide(L)'
;KFERDGKTKSVELTPKKTERKLTKVSSETKYVLGFQPASEHTLFKPIVYGFESFLKGSTLIFTAVVGMLASIFTGGFSFDMLNGPVGIYHNVDSVVKAGIISLIGYTALLSVNLGIMNLIPIPALDGGRILFVIYEAIFRKPVNKKAETTIIAIGAIFMVVIMILVTWNDIRRYFL
;
A
#
# COMPACT_ATOMS: atom_id res chain seq x y z
N LYS A 1 -12.17 13.01 -35.26
CA LYS A 1 -11.38 14.07 -35.93
C LYS A 1 -10.36 14.61 -34.94
N PHE A 2 -9.14 14.78 -35.37
CA PHE A 2 -8.05 15.37 -34.57
C PHE A 2 -7.25 16.34 -35.44
N GLU A 3 -6.69 17.35 -34.85
CA GLU A 3 -5.84 18.34 -35.52
C GLU A 3 -4.35 18.00 -35.29
N ARG A 4 -3.58 17.96 -36.37
CA ARG A 4 -2.13 17.80 -36.34
C ARG A 4 -1.51 18.69 -37.39
N ASP A 5 -0.57 19.53 -36.97
CA ASP A 5 0.15 20.51 -37.84
C ASP A 5 -0.84 21.42 -38.61
N GLY A 6 -1.91 21.92 -37.93
CA GLY A 6 -2.91 22.79 -38.52
C GLY A 6 -3.83 22.09 -39.53
N LYS A 7 -3.77 20.76 -39.67
CA LYS A 7 -4.63 20.00 -40.59
C LYS A 7 -5.53 19.05 -39.80
N THR A 8 -6.84 19.17 -40.04
CA THR A 8 -7.83 18.26 -39.48
C THR A 8 -7.80 16.92 -40.19
N LYS A 9 -7.51 15.84 -39.47
CA LYS A 9 -7.56 14.46 -39.94
C LYS A 9 -8.70 13.72 -39.25
N SER A 10 -9.37 12.83 -39.98
CA SER A 10 -10.36 11.90 -39.42
C SER A 10 -9.79 10.48 -39.51
N VAL A 11 -9.90 9.75 -38.41
CA VAL A 11 -9.57 8.32 -38.35
C VAL A 11 -10.79 7.60 -37.84
N GLU A 12 -11.16 6.52 -38.51
CA GLU A 12 -12.18 5.61 -38.05
C GLU A 12 -11.55 4.62 -37.06
N LEU A 13 -12.10 4.58 -35.86
CA LEU A 13 -11.56 3.72 -34.77
C LEU A 13 -12.65 2.70 -34.42
N THR A 14 -12.30 1.43 -34.50
CA THR A 14 -13.16 0.34 -34.07
C THR A 14 -12.77 -0.06 -32.63
N PRO A 15 -13.64 0.17 -31.63
CA PRO A 15 -13.34 -0.20 -30.26
C PRO A 15 -13.22 -1.72 -30.10
N LYS A 16 -12.18 -2.20 -29.46
CA LYS A 16 -12.00 -3.61 -29.16
C LYS A 16 -12.86 -3.98 -27.97
N LYS A 17 -13.75 -4.96 -28.16
CA LYS A 17 -14.52 -5.54 -27.07
C LYS A 17 -13.59 -6.31 -26.13
N THR A 18 -13.53 -5.90 -24.87
CA THR A 18 -12.76 -6.60 -23.84
C THR A 18 -13.70 -6.99 -22.70
N GLU A 19 -13.73 -8.28 -22.40
CA GLU A 19 -14.51 -8.80 -21.28
C GLU A 19 -13.59 -8.90 -20.06
N ARG A 20 -13.93 -8.15 -19.00
CA ARG A 20 -13.26 -8.24 -17.72
C ARG A 20 -14.16 -9.03 -16.77
N LYS A 21 -13.74 -10.24 -16.40
CA LYS A 21 -14.41 -10.99 -15.35
C LYS A 21 -14.10 -10.35 -14.00
N LEU A 22 -15.10 -9.74 -13.38
CA LEU A 22 -14.97 -9.09 -12.07
C LEU A 22 -15.28 -10.06 -10.92
N THR A 23 -16.14 -11.06 -11.18
CA THR A 23 -16.48 -12.13 -10.21
C THR A 23 -17.13 -13.29 -10.99
N LYS A 24 -17.31 -14.46 -10.33
CA LYS A 24 -17.97 -15.63 -10.95
C LYS A 24 -19.40 -15.39 -11.49
N VAL A 25 -20.03 -14.28 -11.16
CA VAL A 25 -21.45 -13.97 -11.46
C VAL A 25 -21.64 -12.72 -12.32
N SER A 26 -20.64 -11.81 -12.46
CA SER A 26 -20.80 -10.60 -13.28
C SER A 26 -19.61 -10.41 -14.21
N SER A 27 -19.90 -10.28 -15.51
CA SER A 27 -18.96 -9.84 -16.53
C SER A 27 -19.39 -8.46 -17.04
N GLU A 28 -18.51 -7.49 -16.98
CA GLU A 28 -18.73 -6.16 -17.56
C GLU A 28 -18.05 -6.09 -18.93
N THR A 29 -18.83 -5.79 -19.96
CA THR A 29 -18.31 -5.60 -21.31
C THR A 29 -17.89 -4.14 -21.46
N LYS A 30 -16.59 -3.89 -21.61
CA LYS A 30 -16.03 -2.55 -21.79
C LYS A 30 -15.41 -2.43 -23.17
N TYR A 31 -15.79 -1.39 -23.90
CA TYR A 31 -15.16 -1.06 -25.19
C TYR A 31 -13.95 -0.16 -24.92
N VAL A 32 -12.77 -0.59 -25.36
CA VAL A 32 -11.53 0.14 -25.11
C VAL A 32 -10.94 0.60 -26.44
N LEU A 33 -10.70 1.90 -26.55
CA LEU A 33 -9.88 2.48 -27.60
C LEU A 33 -8.41 2.35 -27.20
N GLY A 34 -7.65 1.54 -27.94
CA GLY A 34 -6.25 1.23 -27.65
C GLY A 34 -5.27 2.34 -28.04
N PHE A 35 -5.52 3.59 -27.64
CA PHE A 35 -4.53 4.65 -27.80
C PHE A 35 -4.03 5.11 -26.44
N GLN A 36 -2.75 5.35 -26.35
CA GLN A 36 -2.16 6.07 -25.22
C GLN A 36 -1.96 7.52 -25.66
N PRO A 37 -2.45 8.51 -24.90
CA PRO A 37 -2.13 9.89 -25.20
C PRO A 37 -0.61 10.07 -25.13
N ALA A 38 -0.03 10.73 -26.14
CA ALA A 38 1.38 11.07 -26.12
C ALA A 38 1.65 11.95 -24.90
N SER A 39 2.51 11.48 -24.00
CA SER A 39 2.96 12.29 -22.87
C SER A 39 3.87 13.39 -23.42
N GLU A 40 3.50 14.63 -23.17
CA GLU A 40 4.44 15.74 -23.39
C GLU A 40 5.66 15.53 -22.46
N HIS A 41 6.81 15.31 -23.05
CA HIS A 41 8.08 15.11 -22.35
C HIS A 41 8.59 16.44 -21.75
N THR A 42 7.97 16.86 -20.68
CA THR A 42 8.51 17.94 -19.86
C THR A 42 9.20 17.30 -18.66
N LEU A 43 10.50 17.57 -18.46
CA LEU A 43 11.32 16.96 -17.40
C LEU A 43 10.75 17.12 -15.98
N PHE A 44 9.98 18.17 -15.74
CA PHE A 44 9.37 18.44 -14.43
C PHE A 44 8.04 17.71 -14.20
N LYS A 45 7.26 17.41 -15.24
CA LYS A 45 5.97 16.71 -15.11
C LYS A 45 6.10 15.35 -14.41
N PRO A 46 7.06 14.46 -14.76
CA PRO A 46 7.24 13.18 -14.08
C PRO A 46 7.52 13.32 -12.57
N ILE A 47 8.25 14.34 -12.17
CA ILE A 47 8.57 14.60 -10.75
C ILE A 47 7.30 14.98 -9.99
N VAL A 48 6.50 15.89 -10.55
CA VAL A 48 5.21 16.30 -9.95
C VAL A 48 4.25 15.12 -9.87
N TYR A 49 4.11 14.35 -10.95
CA TYR A 49 3.28 13.14 -10.95
C TYR A 49 3.76 12.07 -9.96
N GLY A 50 5.10 11.93 -9.82
CA GLY A 50 5.69 11.04 -8.83
C GLY A 50 5.33 11.46 -7.40
N PHE A 51 5.43 12.74 -7.11
CA PHE A 51 5.07 13.30 -5.80
C PHE A 51 3.56 13.18 -5.52
N GLU A 52 2.71 13.51 -6.49
CA GLU A 52 1.26 13.29 -6.34
C GLU A 52 0.91 11.81 -6.12
N SER A 53 1.55 10.91 -6.85
CA SER A 53 1.34 9.47 -6.72
C SER A 53 1.80 8.97 -5.34
N PHE A 54 2.91 9.51 -4.83
CA PHE A 54 3.39 9.25 -3.48
C PHE A 54 2.37 9.71 -2.43
N LEU A 55 1.85 10.93 -2.53
CA LEU A 55 0.85 11.45 -1.59
C LEU A 55 -0.45 10.63 -1.64
N LYS A 56 -0.96 10.34 -2.84
CA LYS A 56 -2.16 9.52 -3.03
C LYS A 56 -1.96 8.09 -2.49
N GLY A 57 -0.82 7.48 -2.77
CA GLY A 57 -0.46 6.16 -2.25
C GLY A 57 -0.35 6.15 -0.73
N SER A 58 0.31 7.15 -0.15
CA SER A 58 0.45 7.29 1.31
C SER A 58 -0.92 7.46 1.99
N THR A 59 -1.80 8.29 1.41
CA THR A 59 -3.17 8.48 1.94
C THR A 59 -3.98 7.18 1.85
N LEU A 60 -3.87 6.46 0.74
CA LEU A 60 -4.54 5.17 0.56
C LEU A 60 -4.08 4.14 1.60
N ILE A 61 -2.77 4.01 1.80
CA ILE A 61 -2.20 3.09 2.79
C ILE A 61 -2.64 3.50 4.20
N PHE A 62 -2.56 4.79 4.53
CA PHE A 62 -2.97 5.29 5.83
C PHE A 62 -4.45 4.99 6.11
N THR A 63 -5.35 5.29 5.16
CA THR A 63 -6.78 5.00 5.30
C THR A 63 -7.07 3.51 5.40
N ALA A 64 -6.34 2.67 4.65
CA ALA A 64 -6.45 1.21 4.74
C ALA A 64 -6.04 0.69 6.13
N VAL A 65 -4.93 1.21 6.67
CA VAL A 65 -4.46 0.86 8.02
C VAL A 65 -5.45 1.30 9.10
N VAL A 66 -5.94 2.53 9.03
CA VAL A 66 -6.98 3.02 9.96
C VAL A 66 -8.25 2.20 9.85
N GLY A 67 -8.68 1.87 8.63
CA GLY A 67 -9.85 1.00 8.40
C GLY A 67 -9.64 -0.41 8.97
N MET A 68 -8.46 -0.97 8.80
CA MET A 68 -8.09 -2.27 9.38
C MET A 68 -8.13 -2.23 10.92
N LEU A 69 -7.56 -1.20 11.54
CA LEU A 69 -7.61 -1.03 12.99
C LEU A 69 -9.05 -0.85 13.48
N ALA A 70 -9.86 -0.07 12.76
CA ALA A 70 -11.28 0.09 13.09
C ALA A 70 -12.06 -1.23 12.98
N SER A 71 -11.70 -2.09 12.02
CA SER A 71 -12.34 -3.39 11.83
C SER A 71 -12.15 -4.35 13.02
N ILE A 72 -11.10 -4.17 13.80
CA ILE A 72 -10.90 -4.93 15.06
C ILE A 72 -12.04 -4.66 16.04
N PHE A 73 -12.51 -3.42 16.13
CA PHE A 73 -13.58 -3.02 17.04
C PHE A 73 -14.99 -3.34 16.49
N THR A 74 -15.13 -3.45 15.18
CA THR A 74 -16.40 -3.75 14.52
C THR A 74 -16.60 -5.24 14.22
N GLY A 75 -15.62 -6.09 14.57
CA GLY A 75 -15.66 -7.54 14.31
C GLY A 75 -15.46 -7.95 12.86
N GLY A 76 -15.09 -7.01 11.98
CA GLY A 76 -14.81 -7.28 10.57
C GLY A 76 -13.33 -7.61 10.26
N PHE A 77 -12.50 -7.74 11.29
CA PHE A 77 -11.08 -8.02 11.09
C PHE A 77 -10.86 -9.46 10.61
N SER A 78 -10.08 -9.61 9.54
CA SER A 78 -9.60 -10.91 9.06
C SER A 78 -8.09 -10.88 8.86
N PHE A 79 -7.40 -11.95 9.28
CA PHE A 79 -5.98 -12.10 9.03
C PHE A 79 -5.63 -12.18 7.54
N ASP A 80 -6.61 -12.49 6.68
CA ASP A 80 -6.43 -12.50 5.23
C ASP A 80 -6.18 -11.11 4.62
N MET A 81 -6.48 -10.04 5.37
CA MET A 81 -6.13 -8.66 5.00
C MET A 81 -4.65 -8.35 5.14
N LEU A 82 -3.91 -9.17 5.90
CA LEU A 82 -2.48 -9.01 6.14
C LEU A 82 -1.68 -9.91 5.22
N ASN A 83 -0.65 -9.38 4.61
CA ASN A 83 0.37 -10.17 3.94
C ASN A 83 1.60 -10.24 4.85
N GLY A 84 1.94 -11.44 5.24
CA GLY A 84 3.16 -11.71 5.98
C GLY A 84 4.36 -11.95 5.05
N PRO A 85 5.49 -12.44 5.61
CA PRO A 85 6.71 -12.67 4.85
C PRO A 85 6.53 -13.60 3.64
N VAL A 86 5.70 -14.62 3.77
CA VAL A 86 5.43 -15.59 2.69
C VAL A 86 4.58 -14.97 1.59
N GLY A 87 3.56 -14.17 1.96
CA GLY A 87 2.74 -13.43 1.02
C GLY A 87 3.53 -12.38 0.25
N ILE A 88 4.45 -11.67 0.93
CA ILE A 88 5.36 -10.72 0.29
C ILE A 88 6.26 -11.44 -0.72
N TYR A 89 6.85 -12.58 -0.36
CA TYR A 89 7.68 -13.38 -1.26
C TYR A 89 6.93 -13.79 -2.53
N HIS A 90 5.69 -14.26 -2.39
CA HIS A 90 4.86 -14.64 -3.52
C HIS A 90 4.53 -13.45 -4.45
N ASN A 91 4.28 -12.26 -3.86
CA ASN A 91 4.04 -11.05 -4.62
C ASN A 91 5.30 -10.58 -5.35
N VAL A 92 6.48 -10.67 -4.71
CA VAL A 92 7.77 -10.31 -5.34
C VAL A 92 8.05 -11.16 -6.57
N ASP A 93 7.79 -12.47 -6.53
CA ASP A 93 7.97 -13.36 -7.69
C ASP A 93 7.15 -12.88 -8.91
N SER A 94 5.90 -12.53 -8.68
CA SER A 94 5.01 -11.99 -9.72
C SER A 94 5.50 -10.65 -10.27
N VAL A 95 6.00 -9.77 -9.39
CA VAL A 95 6.50 -8.43 -9.75
C VAL A 95 7.81 -8.50 -10.52
N VAL A 96 8.71 -9.42 -10.15
CA VAL A 96 9.97 -9.67 -10.87
C VAL A 96 9.69 -10.12 -12.31
N LYS A 97 8.71 -11.03 -12.49
CA LYS A 97 8.26 -11.49 -13.82
C LYS A 97 7.66 -10.36 -14.67
N ALA A 98 7.08 -9.34 -14.03
CA ALA A 98 6.55 -8.15 -14.71
C ALA A 98 7.63 -7.13 -15.12
N GLY A 99 8.88 -7.31 -14.69
CA GLY A 99 10.04 -6.52 -15.11
C GLY A 99 10.52 -5.49 -14.10
N ILE A 100 11.68 -4.88 -14.42
CA ILE A 100 12.43 -4.00 -13.50
C ILE A 100 11.64 -2.76 -13.06
N ILE A 101 10.83 -2.17 -13.93
CA ILE A 101 10.03 -0.97 -13.62
C ILE A 101 8.98 -1.32 -12.55
N SER A 102 8.34 -2.48 -12.69
CA SER A 102 7.38 -2.99 -11.71
C SER A 102 8.04 -3.27 -10.37
N LEU A 103 9.26 -3.81 -10.38
CA LEU A 103 10.05 -4.07 -9.17
C LEU A 103 10.40 -2.78 -8.42
N ILE A 104 10.85 -1.75 -9.14
CA ILE A 104 11.13 -0.42 -8.56
C ILE A 104 9.84 0.16 -7.93
N GLY A 105 8.72 0.11 -8.65
CA GLY A 105 7.43 0.59 -8.15
C GLY A 105 6.97 -0.16 -6.90
N TYR A 106 7.13 -1.47 -6.89
CA TYR A 106 6.78 -2.31 -5.73
C TYR A 106 7.68 -2.03 -4.52
N THR A 107 8.98 -1.84 -4.75
CA THR A 107 9.93 -1.46 -3.69
C THR A 107 9.56 -0.10 -3.08
N ALA A 108 9.21 0.87 -3.92
CA ALA A 108 8.73 2.18 -3.45
C ALA A 108 7.45 2.05 -2.61
N LEU A 109 6.47 1.23 -3.06
CA LEU A 109 5.25 0.93 -2.33
C LEU A 109 5.54 0.31 -0.96
N LEU A 110 6.42 -0.69 -0.90
CA LEU A 110 6.82 -1.32 0.37
C LEU A 110 7.50 -0.33 1.31
N SER A 111 8.36 0.56 0.78
CA SER A 111 9.04 1.59 1.58
C SER A 111 8.04 2.56 2.20
N VAL A 112 7.06 3.04 1.43
CA VAL A 112 5.99 3.92 1.93
C VAL A 112 5.14 3.19 2.98
N ASN A 113 4.76 1.94 2.70
CA ASN A 113 3.98 1.13 3.64
C ASN A 113 4.72 0.95 4.97
N LEU A 114 6.00 0.60 4.92
CA LEU A 114 6.84 0.44 6.11
C LEU A 114 6.95 1.76 6.92
N GLY A 115 7.11 2.89 6.23
CA GLY A 115 7.13 4.21 6.88
C GLY A 115 5.82 4.52 7.59
N ILE A 116 4.68 4.30 6.96
CA ILE A 116 3.36 4.55 7.55
C ILE A 116 3.10 3.59 8.71
N MET A 117 3.42 2.31 8.56
CA MET A 117 3.27 1.32 9.63
C MET A 117 4.11 1.67 10.86
N ASN A 118 5.33 2.18 10.67
CA ASN A 118 6.18 2.62 11.78
C ASN A 118 5.65 3.85 12.51
N LEU A 119 4.81 4.68 11.87
CA LEU A 119 4.15 5.84 12.50
C LEU A 119 2.93 5.47 13.35
N ILE A 120 2.43 4.24 13.25
CA ILE A 120 1.30 3.80 14.08
C ILE A 120 1.69 3.85 15.56
N PRO A 121 0.79 4.32 16.45
CA PRO A 121 1.07 4.46 17.88
C PRO A 121 1.04 3.10 18.62
N ILE A 122 1.84 2.17 18.13
CA ILE A 122 2.02 0.83 18.75
C ILE A 122 3.36 0.81 19.49
N PRO A 123 3.39 0.36 20.76
CA PRO A 123 4.64 0.14 21.45
C PRO A 123 5.56 -0.80 20.65
N ALA A 124 6.85 -0.52 20.64
CA ALA A 124 7.89 -1.14 19.82
C ALA A 124 8.08 -0.58 18.40
N LEU A 125 7.17 0.24 17.90
CA LEU A 125 7.33 1.03 16.67
C LEU A 125 7.75 2.47 17.00
N ASP A 126 8.23 3.21 15.99
CA ASP A 126 8.66 4.60 16.17
C ASP A 126 7.49 5.50 16.60
N GLY A 127 6.28 5.26 16.08
CA GLY A 127 5.06 5.95 16.50
C GLY A 127 4.77 5.80 17.99
N GLY A 128 5.05 4.64 18.58
CA GLY A 128 4.95 4.44 20.02
C GLY A 128 5.94 5.28 20.81
N ARG A 129 7.17 5.44 20.30
CA ARG A 129 8.19 6.32 20.92
C ARG A 129 7.80 7.79 20.83
N ILE A 130 7.20 8.20 19.70
CA ILE A 130 6.67 9.57 19.53
C ILE A 130 5.64 9.88 20.62
N LEU A 131 4.77 8.92 21.00
CA LEU A 131 3.82 9.13 22.08
C LEU A 131 4.50 9.42 23.43
N PHE A 132 5.62 8.77 23.74
CA PHE A 132 6.38 9.09 24.98
C PHE A 132 6.95 10.51 24.92
N VAL A 133 7.51 10.91 23.77
CA VAL A 133 8.03 12.29 23.58
C VAL A 133 6.91 13.33 23.72
N ILE A 134 5.74 13.07 23.14
CA ILE A 134 4.56 13.95 23.26
C ILE A 134 4.12 14.02 24.72
N TYR A 135 4.07 12.90 25.42
CA TYR A 135 3.75 12.87 26.85
C TYR A 135 4.71 13.74 27.65
N GLU A 136 6.02 13.60 27.46
CA GLU A 136 7.05 14.41 28.15
C GLU A 136 6.89 15.89 27.83
N ALA A 137 6.60 16.24 26.57
CA ALA A 137 6.40 17.62 26.16
C ALA A 137 5.17 18.27 26.82
N ILE A 138 4.07 17.54 26.95
CA ILE A 138 2.81 18.03 27.55
C ILE A 138 2.94 18.12 29.06
N PHE A 139 3.39 17.05 29.70
CA PHE A 139 3.42 16.96 31.17
C PHE A 139 4.71 17.53 31.79
N ARG A 140 5.70 17.88 30.96
CA ARG A 140 7.03 18.38 31.39
C ARG A 140 7.70 17.50 32.43
N LYS A 141 7.44 16.21 32.40
CA LYS A 141 8.02 15.21 33.28
C LYS A 141 8.52 14.03 32.44
N PRO A 142 9.75 13.53 32.69
CA PRO A 142 10.27 12.38 31.99
C PRO A 142 9.44 11.13 32.31
N VAL A 143 9.23 10.29 31.31
CA VAL A 143 8.60 8.98 31.49
C VAL A 143 9.54 8.09 32.33
N ASN A 144 8.96 7.29 33.21
CA ASN A 144 9.73 6.34 33.99
C ASN A 144 10.39 5.31 33.04
N LYS A 145 11.72 5.29 32.99
CA LYS A 145 12.49 4.41 32.09
C LYS A 145 12.13 2.93 32.21
N LYS A 146 11.80 2.45 33.41
CA LYS A 146 11.36 1.06 33.61
C LYS A 146 10.00 0.81 32.94
N ALA A 147 9.06 1.74 33.11
CA ALA A 147 7.73 1.64 32.47
C ALA A 147 7.85 1.69 30.94
N GLU A 148 8.62 2.64 30.40
CA GLU A 148 8.89 2.75 28.96
C GLU A 148 9.46 1.44 28.41
N THR A 149 10.55 0.92 29.02
CA THR A 149 11.18 -0.33 28.56
C THR A 149 10.21 -1.51 28.64
N THR A 150 9.38 -1.59 29.70
CA THR A 150 8.42 -2.67 29.85
C THR A 150 7.33 -2.59 28.77
N ILE A 151 6.81 -1.40 28.50
CA ILE A 151 5.78 -1.21 27.46
C ILE A 151 6.34 -1.57 26.09
N ILE A 152 7.57 -1.13 25.77
CA ILE A 152 8.24 -1.47 24.51
C ILE A 152 8.45 -3.00 24.41
N ALA A 153 8.89 -3.66 25.49
CA ALA A 153 9.09 -5.11 25.50
C ALA A 153 7.78 -5.88 25.26
N ILE A 154 6.70 -5.47 25.92
CA ILE A 154 5.37 -6.06 25.70
C ILE A 154 4.93 -5.87 24.23
N GLY A 155 5.12 -4.66 23.69
CA GLY A 155 4.81 -4.37 22.28
C GLY A 155 5.64 -5.23 21.33
N ALA A 156 6.93 -5.42 21.60
CA ALA A 156 7.79 -6.28 20.79
C ALA A 156 7.33 -7.74 20.80
N ILE A 157 6.98 -8.29 21.97
CA ILE A 157 6.43 -9.64 22.08
C ILE A 157 5.11 -9.76 21.30
N PHE A 158 4.23 -8.77 21.44
CA PHE A 158 2.97 -8.73 20.70
C PHE A 158 3.22 -8.75 19.19
N MET A 159 4.16 -7.96 18.66
CA MET A 159 4.52 -7.93 17.25
C MET A 159 5.07 -9.29 16.77
N VAL A 160 5.89 -9.97 17.57
CA VAL A 160 6.39 -11.32 17.26
C VAL A 160 5.23 -12.32 17.17
N VAL A 161 4.29 -12.27 18.10
CA VAL A 161 3.09 -13.14 18.06
C VAL A 161 2.26 -12.88 16.80
N ILE A 162 1.99 -11.62 16.47
CA ILE A 162 1.27 -11.26 15.23
C ILE A 162 2.02 -11.77 14.01
N MET A 163 3.35 -11.60 13.95
CA MET A 163 4.16 -12.08 12.82
C MET A 163 4.03 -13.60 12.65
N ILE A 164 4.05 -14.37 13.74
CA ILE A 164 3.87 -15.81 13.70
C ILE A 164 2.46 -16.18 13.17
N LEU A 165 1.42 -15.52 13.69
CA LEU A 165 0.03 -15.77 13.27
C LEU A 165 -0.18 -15.45 11.78
N VAL A 166 0.32 -14.30 11.33
CA VAL A 166 0.22 -13.89 9.93
C VAL A 166 1.02 -14.84 9.01
N THR A 167 2.23 -15.23 9.42
CA THR A 167 3.04 -16.19 8.66
C THR A 167 2.34 -17.55 8.56
N TRP A 168 1.72 -18.02 9.65
CA TRP A 168 0.93 -19.25 9.64
C TRP A 168 -0.27 -19.14 8.69
N ASN A 169 -0.99 -18.01 8.73
CA ASN A 169 -2.09 -17.76 7.81
C ASN A 169 -1.65 -17.73 6.35
N ASP A 170 -0.50 -17.11 6.04
CA ASP A 170 0.10 -17.12 4.70
C ASP A 170 0.40 -18.55 4.24
N ILE A 171 1.05 -19.36 5.08
CA ILE A 171 1.37 -20.75 4.76
C ILE A 171 0.09 -21.51 4.43
N ARG A 172 -0.95 -21.35 5.25
CA ARG A 172 -2.24 -22.00 5.00
C ARG A 172 -2.87 -21.55 3.70
N ARG A 173 -2.74 -20.28 3.33
CA ARG A 173 -3.34 -19.69 2.12
C ARG A 173 -2.63 -20.09 0.84
N TYR A 174 -1.30 -20.25 0.87
CA TYR A 174 -0.50 -20.48 -0.34
C TYR A 174 -0.07 -21.93 -0.54
N PHE A 175 -0.09 -22.77 0.51
CA PHE A 175 0.43 -24.13 0.45
C PHE A 175 -0.54 -25.21 0.91
N LEU A 176 -1.65 -24.89 1.59
CA LEU A 176 -2.67 -25.82 2.04
C LEU A 176 -4.03 -25.54 1.39
#